data_5e3495b25abce6aa6d8414ac792424b8
#
_entry.id   5e3495b25abce6aa6d8414ac792424b8
#
_cell.length_a   1.000
_cell.length_b   1.000
_cell.length_c   1.000
_cell.angle_alpha   90.00
_cell.angle_beta   90.00
_cell.angle_gamma   90.00
#
_symmetry.space_group_name_H-M   'P 1'
#
loop_
_entity.id
_entity.type
_entity.pdbx_description
1 polymer ?
#
loop_
_entity_poly.entity_id
_entity_poly.type
_entity_poly.pdbx_seq_one_letter_code
_entity_poly.pdbx_strand_id
1 'polypeptide(L)'
;MLEPTFNAPQSLALLRLGTLLRARGYRFVTPTPLTHQRVNQRPGNALARDLRDVFGWSRPFAEGSLDEEILESMREAEVLQPHAQGWISQVRWSTLGDGLYVHSRFPTEESDAVFFGPDTYRFTRLLRDYLAHTNQPLRRIADIGCGAGPGAITAAQLRPGAEVMALDINPRALALTAVNARLAGIYNLRVQSSDLLRDVDGQFDMIIANPPYMLDPQQRTYRHGGGKHGAGLSLAIFDTAMERLAPGGTLLLYTGVAIVDGEDPLLNAIRLSLGDTGWDWDYQEIDPDVFGEELEKPQYDQAERIACVALRLSYQPNLRQR
;
A
#
# COMPACT_ATOMS: atom_id res chain seq x y z
N MET A 1 5.42 -11.40 -21.60
CA MET A 1 5.88 -10.50 -20.52
C MET A 1 5.53 -9.08 -20.93
N LEU A 2 4.42 -8.55 -20.40
CA LEU A 2 4.11 -7.13 -20.57
C LEU A 2 4.81 -6.44 -19.36
N GLU A 3 5.99 -5.90 -19.58
CA GLU A 3 6.50 -4.87 -18.67
C GLU A 3 5.43 -3.80 -18.61
N PRO A 4 4.92 -3.43 -17.41
CA PRO A 4 4.03 -2.30 -17.28
C PRO A 4 4.78 -1.11 -17.91
N THR A 5 4.22 -0.58 -18.99
CA THR A 5 4.91 0.38 -19.86
C THR A 5 5.05 1.69 -19.12
N PHE A 6 6.11 1.80 -18.31
CA PHE A 6 6.55 3.09 -17.72
C PHE A 6 6.66 4.17 -18.82
N ASN A 7 6.93 3.77 -20.05
CA ASN A 7 7.03 4.65 -21.22
C ASN A 7 5.67 5.08 -21.80
N ALA A 8 4.53 4.69 -21.21
CA ALA A 8 3.25 5.24 -21.63
C ALA A 8 3.24 6.76 -21.45
N PRO A 9 2.71 7.54 -22.40
CA PRO A 9 2.65 9.01 -22.30
C PRO A 9 2.04 9.49 -20.99
N GLN A 10 1.00 8.80 -20.49
CA GLN A 10 0.33 9.10 -19.22
C GLN A 10 1.29 8.97 -18.01
N SER A 11 2.13 7.92 -17.99
CA SER A 11 3.11 7.71 -16.92
C SER A 11 4.19 8.80 -16.91
N LEU A 12 4.64 9.24 -18.09
CA LEU A 12 5.60 10.34 -18.20
C LEU A 12 4.99 11.69 -17.78
N ALA A 13 3.72 11.91 -18.12
CA ALA A 13 2.98 13.09 -17.70
C ALA A 13 2.76 13.12 -16.17
N LEU A 14 2.44 11.97 -15.54
CA LEU A 14 2.38 11.84 -14.07
C LEU A 14 3.74 12.12 -13.42
N LEU A 15 4.83 11.59 -13.98
CA LEU A 15 6.18 11.86 -13.49
C LEU A 15 6.50 13.36 -13.54
N ARG A 16 6.16 14.04 -14.64
CA ARG A 16 6.31 15.48 -14.79
C ARG A 16 5.46 16.22 -13.74
N LEU A 17 4.19 15.88 -13.59
CA LEU A 17 3.32 16.47 -12.58
C LEU A 17 3.89 16.32 -11.17
N GLY A 18 4.35 15.11 -10.78
CA GLY A 18 5.00 14.88 -9.49
C GLY A 18 6.26 15.73 -9.28
N THR A 19 7.06 15.90 -10.34
CA THR A 19 8.25 16.76 -10.32
C THR A 19 7.89 18.22 -10.09
N LEU A 20 6.84 18.72 -10.77
CA LEU A 20 6.31 20.07 -10.59
C LEU A 20 5.78 20.30 -9.17
N LEU A 21 5.04 19.36 -8.63
CA LEU A 21 4.53 19.41 -7.25
C LEU A 21 5.69 19.47 -6.24
N ARG A 22 6.71 18.64 -6.41
CA ARG A 22 7.92 18.68 -5.56
C ARG A 22 8.64 20.03 -5.64
N ALA A 23 8.83 20.56 -6.82
CA ALA A 23 9.48 21.86 -7.03
C ALA A 23 8.72 23.02 -6.37
N ARG A 24 7.39 22.90 -6.22
CA ARG A 24 6.53 23.86 -5.52
C ARG A 24 6.38 23.58 -4.01
N GLY A 25 7.16 22.65 -3.46
CA GLY A 25 7.14 22.33 -2.04
C GLY A 25 5.86 21.65 -1.58
N TYR A 26 5.12 20.97 -2.49
CA TYR A 26 3.89 20.27 -2.15
C TYR A 26 4.12 19.20 -1.10
N ARG A 27 3.30 19.21 -0.06
CA ARG A 27 3.27 18.18 1.00
C ARG A 27 1.84 17.92 1.44
N PHE A 28 1.49 16.64 1.58
CA PHE A 28 0.20 16.21 2.11
C PHE A 28 0.32 14.86 2.80
N VAL A 29 -0.30 14.73 3.96
CA VAL A 29 -0.45 13.46 4.68
C VAL A 29 -1.90 13.01 4.53
N THR A 30 -2.10 11.82 3.97
CA THR A 30 -3.44 11.25 3.77
C THR A 30 -4.05 10.83 5.10
N PRO A 31 -5.20 11.42 5.51
CA PRO A 31 -5.94 11.01 6.69
C PRO A 31 -6.81 9.77 6.40
N THR A 32 -7.50 9.27 7.44
CA THR A 32 -8.56 8.27 7.27
C THR A 32 -9.70 8.78 6.37
N PRO A 33 -10.45 7.90 5.71
CA PRO A 33 -11.62 8.30 4.90
C PRO A 33 -12.61 9.16 5.68
N LEU A 34 -12.92 8.79 6.92
CA LEU A 34 -13.85 9.54 7.78
C LEU A 34 -13.33 10.95 8.11
N THR A 35 -12.04 11.10 8.43
CA THR A 35 -11.43 12.42 8.65
C THR A 35 -11.46 13.25 7.37
N HIS A 36 -11.15 12.64 6.21
CA HIS A 36 -11.20 13.31 4.91
C HIS A 36 -12.62 13.87 4.63
N GLN A 37 -13.63 13.05 4.80
CA GLN A 37 -15.03 13.43 4.62
C GLN A 37 -15.41 14.59 5.55
N ARG A 38 -15.13 14.47 6.86
CA ARG A 38 -15.44 15.51 7.86
C ARG A 38 -14.78 16.86 7.55
N VAL A 39 -13.54 16.84 7.07
CA VAL A 39 -12.83 18.08 6.70
C VAL A 39 -13.43 18.69 5.44
N ASN A 40 -13.77 17.89 4.43
CA ASN A 40 -14.36 18.43 3.19
C ASN A 40 -15.79 18.94 3.38
N GLN A 41 -16.55 18.43 4.36
CA GLN A 41 -17.90 18.93 4.68
C GLN A 41 -17.92 20.28 5.40
N ARG A 42 -16.78 20.81 5.84
CA ARG A 42 -16.73 22.11 6.54
C ARG A 42 -17.09 23.26 5.60
N PRO A 43 -17.77 24.29 6.07
CA PRO A 43 -18.04 25.51 5.29
C PRO A 43 -16.73 26.06 4.69
N GLY A 44 -16.77 26.46 3.41
CA GLY A 44 -15.61 26.99 2.69
C GLY A 44 -14.67 25.97 2.09
N ASN A 45 -14.92 24.66 2.26
CA ASN A 45 -14.09 23.57 1.70
C ASN A 45 -14.68 22.93 0.44
N ALA A 46 -15.70 23.55 -0.17
CA ALA A 46 -16.35 23.02 -1.38
C ALA A 46 -15.45 23.12 -2.64
N LEU A 47 -14.57 24.13 -2.70
CA LEU A 47 -13.62 24.35 -3.79
C LEU A 47 -12.19 24.40 -3.29
N ALA A 48 -11.29 23.97 -4.15
CA ALA A 48 -9.84 24.04 -3.90
C ALA A 48 -9.34 25.49 -3.99
N ARG A 49 -8.44 25.85 -3.09
CA ARG A 49 -7.76 27.16 -3.01
C ARG A 49 -6.28 27.05 -3.35
N ASP A 50 -5.70 25.86 -3.25
CA ASP A 50 -4.31 25.56 -3.47
C ASP A 50 -4.08 24.14 -3.97
N LEU A 51 -2.82 23.77 -4.25
CA LEU A 51 -2.45 22.41 -4.71
C LEU A 51 -2.78 21.32 -3.69
N ARG A 52 -2.78 21.63 -2.39
CA ARG A 52 -3.15 20.64 -1.35
C ARG A 52 -4.63 20.34 -1.39
N ASP A 53 -5.46 21.34 -1.65
CA ASP A 53 -6.90 21.16 -1.81
C ASP A 53 -7.22 20.31 -3.04
N VAL A 54 -6.50 20.52 -4.16
CA VAL A 54 -6.66 19.74 -5.40
C VAL A 54 -6.16 18.31 -5.24
N PHE A 55 -4.89 18.15 -4.91
CA PHE A 55 -4.21 16.85 -4.96
C PHE A 55 -4.16 16.10 -3.63
N GLY A 56 -4.49 16.74 -2.53
CA GLY A 56 -4.58 16.12 -1.20
C GLY A 56 -6.03 15.86 -0.81
N TRP A 57 -6.84 16.91 -0.78
CA TRP A 57 -8.22 16.85 -0.36
C TRP A 57 -9.19 16.43 -1.46
N SER A 58 -8.73 16.22 -2.69
CA SER A 58 -9.55 15.83 -3.87
C SER A 58 -10.73 16.76 -4.10
N ARG A 59 -10.54 18.07 -3.89
CA ARG A 59 -11.58 19.07 -4.10
C ARG A 59 -11.64 19.51 -5.55
N PRO A 60 -12.83 19.79 -6.08
CA PRO A 60 -12.94 20.44 -7.38
C PRO A 60 -12.34 21.84 -7.35
N PHE A 61 -11.86 22.31 -8.51
CA PHE A 61 -11.23 23.61 -8.67
C PHE A 61 -11.77 24.34 -9.90
N ALA A 62 -11.83 25.67 -9.80
CA ALA A 62 -12.33 26.52 -10.88
C ALA A 62 -11.35 26.56 -12.06
N GLU A 63 -11.85 26.83 -13.25
CA GLU A 63 -11.05 27.11 -14.43
C GLU A 63 -10.11 28.30 -14.16
N GLY A 64 -8.84 28.18 -14.61
CA GLY A 64 -7.82 29.23 -14.39
C GLY A 64 -7.23 29.30 -12.98
N SER A 65 -7.59 28.39 -12.05
CA SER A 65 -7.05 28.39 -10.68
C SER A 65 -5.71 27.68 -10.52
N LEU A 66 -5.25 26.95 -11.54
CA LEU A 66 -3.95 26.26 -11.57
C LEU A 66 -3.09 26.79 -12.72
N ASP A 67 -1.76 26.69 -12.53
CA ASP A 67 -0.79 26.97 -13.58
C ASP A 67 -1.02 26.08 -14.79
N GLU A 68 -0.88 26.64 -16.01
CA GLU A 68 -1.11 25.88 -17.25
C GLU A 68 -0.20 24.66 -17.37
N GLU A 69 1.04 24.72 -16.91
CA GLU A 69 1.99 23.60 -16.91
C GLU A 69 1.47 22.40 -16.11
N ILE A 70 0.80 22.66 -14.96
CA ILE A 70 0.14 21.64 -14.14
C ILE A 70 -1.08 21.07 -14.89
N LEU A 71 -1.92 21.95 -15.44
CA LEU A 71 -3.12 21.55 -16.19
C LEU A 71 -2.77 20.71 -17.42
N GLU A 72 -1.75 21.09 -18.18
CA GLU A 72 -1.27 20.32 -19.33
C GLU A 72 -0.77 18.94 -18.90
N SER A 73 0.03 18.86 -17.84
CA SER A 73 0.45 17.56 -17.29
C SER A 73 -0.71 16.69 -16.84
N MET A 74 -1.76 17.28 -16.25
CA MET A 74 -2.98 16.55 -15.86
C MET A 74 -3.78 16.06 -17.07
N ARG A 75 -3.89 16.86 -18.14
CA ARG A 75 -4.57 16.47 -19.39
C ARG A 75 -3.84 15.31 -20.06
N GLU A 76 -2.53 15.42 -20.23
CA GLU A 76 -1.70 14.38 -20.85
C GLU A 76 -1.66 13.09 -20.03
N ALA A 77 -1.74 13.21 -18.69
CA ALA A 77 -1.87 12.06 -17.80
C ALA A 77 -3.28 11.45 -17.76
N GLU A 78 -4.27 12.09 -18.42
CA GLU A 78 -5.69 11.71 -18.41
C GLU A 78 -6.30 11.67 -16.99
N VAL A 79 -5.79 12.52 -16.09
CA VAL A 79 -6.25 12.60 -14.69
C VAL A 79 -7.09 13.85 -14.40
N LEU A 80 -7.43 14.62 -15.42
CA LEU A 80 -8.28 15.79 -15.33
C LEU A 80 -9.70 15.45 -15.81
N GLN A 81 -10.70 15.60 -14.93
CA GLN A 81 -12.10 15.37 -15.30
C GLN A 81 -12.95 16.63 -15.14
N PRO A 82 -13.96 16.84 -16.02
CA PRO A 82 -14.96 17.87 -15.81
C PRO A 82 -15.75 17.67 -14.52
N HIS A 83 -16.07 18.77 -13.83
CA HIS A 83 -16.91 18.81 -12.65
C HIS A 83 -17.86 20.01 -12.76
N ALA A 84 -18.99 19.97 -12.06
CA ALA A 84 -19.99 21.08 -12.12
C ALA A 84 -19.40 22.45 -11.75
N GLN A 85 -18.32 22.50 -10.98
CA GLN A 85 -17.63 23.72 -10.53
C GLN A 85 -16.29 23.95 -11.25
N GLY A 86 -16.05 23.31 -12.40
CA GLY A 86 -14.82 23.40 -13.18
C GLY A 86 -14.20 22.03 -13.43
N TRP A 87 -13.16 21.65 -12.68
CA TRP A 87 -12.38 20.43 -12.86
C TRP A 87 -12.14 19.70 -11.56
N ILE A 88 -11.83 18.40 -11.65
CA ILE A 88 -11.40 17.57 -10.50
C ILE A 88 -10.26 16.63 -10.93
N SER A 89 -9.30 16.42 -10.04
CA SER A 89 -8.21 15.46 -10.25
C SER A 89 -8.67 14.03 -9.96
N GLN A 90 -8.27 13.07 -10.82
CA GLN A 90 -8.49 11.63 -10.63
C GLN A 90 -7.40 10.97 -9.78
N VAL A 91 -6.37 11.71 -9.44
CA VAL A 91 -5.27 11.24 -8.59
C VAL A 91 -5.06 12.16 -7.40
N ARG A 92 -4.51 11.56 -6.34
CA ARG A 92 -3.97 12.23 -5.16
C ARG A 92 -2.46 12.07 -5.13
N TRP A 93 -1.85 12.99 -4.40
CA TRP A 93 -0.42 12.93 -4.09
C TRP A 93 -0.23 13.01 -2.59
N SER A 94 0.54 12.08 -2.04
CA SER A 94 0.82 12.02 -0.61
C SER A 94 2.31 11.92 -0.33
N THR A 95 2.75 12.58 0.74
CA THR A 95 4.15 12.50 1.20
C THR A 95 4.33 11.35 2.19
N LEU A 96 5.45 10.65 2.05
CA LEU A 96 5.94 9.66 3.01
C LEU A 96 7.44 9.89 3.21
N GLY A 97 7.83 10.41 4.37
CA GLY A 97 9.16 10.97 4.56
C GLY A 97 9.40 12.12 3.58
N ASP A 98 10.48 12.04 2.80
CA ASP A 98 10.78 13.01 1.73
C ASP A 98 10.26 12.57 0.36
N GLY A 99 9.66 11.39 0.26
CA GLY A 99 9.05 10.85 -0.96
C GLY A 99 7.67 11.44 -1.22
N LEU A 100 7.30 11.52 -2.51
CA LEU A 100 5.99 11.91 -2.99
C LEU A 100 5.42 10.76 -3.82
N TYR A 101 4.17 10.37 -3.54
CA TYR A 101 3.51 9.20 -4.11
C TYR A 101 2.18 9.57 -4.75
N VAL A 102 2.00 9.21 -6.02
CA VAL A 102 0.71 9.26 -6.70
C VAL A 102 -0.11 8.01 -6.37
N HIS A 103 -1.40 8.21 -6.12
CA HIS A 103 -2.39 7.16 -5.87
C HIS A 103 -3.81 7.64 -6.25
N SER A 104 -4.83 6.80 -6.08
CA SER A 104 -6.20 7.16 -6.44
C SER A 104 -6.78 8.28 -5.59
N ARG A 105 -7.70 9.04 -6.19
CA ARG A 105 -8.43 10.13 -5.53
C ARG A 105 -9.35 9.64 -4.40
N PHE A 106 -9.89 10.57 -3.64
CA PHE A 106 -10.98 10.33 -2.69
C PHE A 106 -12.31 10.92 -3.25
N PRO A 107 -13.47 10.24 -3.08
CA PRO A 107 -13.61 8.91 -2.52
C PRO A 107 -12.99 7.83 -3.41
N THR A 108 -12.52 6.73 -2.78
CA THR A 108 -11.91 5.61 -3.48
C THR A 108 -13.01 4.60 -3.79
N GLU A 109 -13.59 4.66 -4.99
CA GLU A 109 -14.79 3.88 -5.35
C GLU A 109 -14.55 2.91 -6.52
N GLU A 110 -13.55 3.18 -7.36
CA GLU A 110 -13.23 2.38 -8.53
C GLU A 110 -12.71 1.00 -8.12
N SER A 111 -13.06 -0.05 -8.88
CA SER A 111 -12.68 -1.43 -8.59
C SER A 111 -11.16 -1.65 -8.63
N ASP A 112 -10.46 -0.91 -9.49
CA ASP A 112 -9.01 -0.92 -9.69
C ASP A 112 -8.29 0.22 -8.95
N ALA A 113 -8.96 0.90 -8.02
CA ALA A 113 -8.37 1.99 -7.28
C ALA A 113 -7.14 1.54 -6.48
N VAL A 114 -6.19 2.45 -6.31
CA VAL A 114 -4.94 2.23 -5.58
C VAL A 114 -4.99 3.05 -4.31
N PHE A 115 -5.04 2.35 -3.19
CA PHE A 115 -5.14 2.97 -1.87
C PHE A 115 -3.79 3.50 -1.38
N PHE A 116 -3.86 4.60 -0.62
CA PHE A 116 -2.76 5.13 0.17
C PHE A 116 -3.35 5.85 1.39
N GLY A 117 -2.98 5.45 2.58
CA GLY A 117 -3.60 5.97 3.80
C GLY A 117 -2.79 5.71 5.07
N PRO A 118 -3.38 5.84 6.25
CA PRO A 118 -2.70 5.66 7.55
C PRO A 118 -1.96 4.33 7.69
N ASP A 119 -2.48 3.24 7.14
CA ASP A 119 -1.82 1.93 7.17
C ASP A 119 -0.52 1.91 6.39
N THR A 120 -0.46 2.65 5.27
CA THR A 120 0.77 2.82 4.51
C THR A 120 1.89 3.43 5.36
N TYR A 121 1.57 4.42 6.19
CA TYR A 121 2.54 5.05 7.09
C TYR A 121 2.98 4.11 8.21
N ARG A 122 2.05 3.34 8.81
CA ARG A 122 2.36 2.35 9.85
C ARG A 122 3.22 1.22 9.29
N PHE A 123 2.83 0.65 8.15
CA PHE A 123 3.56 -0.41 7.47
C PHE A 123 4.98 0.01 7.11
N THR A 124 5.16 1.17 6.48
CA THR A 124 6.48 1.63 6.09
C THR A 124 7.36 2.00 7.29
N ARG A 125 6.78 2.47 8.39
CA ARG A 125 7.49 2.65 9.66
C ARG A 125 7.98 1.30 10.21
N LEU A 126 7.11 0.31 10.31
CA LEU A 126 7.46 -1.06 10.73
C LEU A 126 8.61 -1.63 9.87
N LEU A 127 8.51 -1.47 8.55
CA LEU A 127 9.55 -1.92 7.62
C LEU A 127 10.88 -1.19 7.85
N ARG A 128 10.87 0.13 8.02
CA ARG A 128 12.08 0.92 8.32
C ARG A 128 12.73 0.49 9.63
N ASP A 129 11.92 0.30 10.66
CA ASP A 129 12.40 -0.12 11.98
C ASP A 129 13.02 -1.53 11.89
N TYR A 130 12.40 -2.48 11.18
CA TYR A 130 12.98 -3.79 10.94
C TYR A 130 14.30 -3.71 10.17
N LEU A 131 14.31 -2.97 9.05
CA LEU A 131 15.50 -2.83 8.22
C LEU A 131 16.65 -2.10 8.92
N ALA A 132 16.37 -1.22 9.87
CA ALA A 132 17.41 -0.52 10.65
C ALA A 132 18.14 -1.46 11.64
N HIS A 133 17.47 -2.53 12.10
CA HIS A 133 17.99 -3.42 13.13
C HIS A 133 18.46 -4.78 12.60
N THR A 134 18.11 -5.16 11.38
CA THR A 134 18.58 -6.42 10.80
C THR A 134 19.97 -6.29 10.18
N ASN A 135 20.85 -7.22 10.55
CA ASN A 135 22.17 -7.39 9.93
C ASN A 135 22.17 -8.44 8.81
N GLN A 136 21.01 -9.00 8.50
CA GLN A 136 20.85 -10.03 7.49
C GLN A 136 21.15 -9.46 6.10
N PRO A 137 21.96 -10.14 5.28
CA PRO A 137 22.16 -9.74 3.89
C PRO A 137 20.88 -9.98 3.09
N LEU A 138 20.27 -8.91 2.60
CA LEU A 138 19.07 -8.95 1.78
C LEU A 138 19.45 -8.69 0.33
N ARG A 139 19.38 -9.72 -0.52
CA ARG A 139 19.69 -9.66 -1.96
C ARG A 139 18.45 -9.63 -2.83
N ARG A 140 17.40 -10.35 -2.42
CA ARG A 140 16.12 -10.40 -3.12
C ARG A 140 14.97 -10.13 -2.15
N ILE A 141 14.20 -9.12 -2.47
CA ILE A 141 13.04 -8.68 -1.66
C ILE A 141 11.80 -8.67 -2.55
N ALA A 142 10.69 -9.22 -2.07
CA ALA A 142 9.38 -9.12 -2.74
C ALA A 142 8.41 -8.31 -1.89
N ASP A 143 7.68 -7.37 -2.52
CA ASP A 143 6.53 -6.65 -1.97
C ASP A 143 5.27 -7.20 -2.64
N ILE A 144 4.49 -8.01 -1.91
CA ILE A 144 3.26 -8.65 -2.41
C ILE A 144 2.07 -7.71 -2.17
N GLY A 145 1.36 -7.36 -3.26
CA GLY A 145 0.29 -6.36 -3.21
C GLY A 145 0.86 -4.96 -3.02
N CYS A 146 1.81 -4.56 -3.87
CA CYS A 146 2.60 -3.35 -3.69
C CYS A 146 1.80 -2.03 -3.76
N GLY A 147 0.60 -2.03 -4.34
CA GLY A 147 -0.26 -0.86 -4.46
C GLY A 147 0.43 0.31 -5.18
N ALA A 148 0.64 1.43 -4.50
CA ALA A 148 1.41 2.58 -5.01
C ALA A 148 2.94 2.45 -4.80
N GLY A 149 3.43 1.30 -4.33
CA GLY A 149 4.84 0.97 -4.16
C GLY A 149 5.54 1.47 -2.89
N PRO A 150 4.86 1.92 -1.82
CA PRO A 150 5.54 2.51 -0.67
C PRO A 150 6.47 1.52 0.06
N GLY A 151 6.08 0.25 0.16
CA GLY A 151 6.90 -0.83 0.74
C GLY A 151 8.14 -1.11 -0.10
N ALA A 152 7.93 -1.45 -1.37
CA ALA A 152 9.00 -1.76 -2.31
C ALA A 152 10.02 -0.61 -2.45
N ILE A 153 9.54 0.64 -2.59
CA ILE A 153 10.40 1.83 -2.71
C ILE A 153 11.20 2.05 -1.41
N THR A 154 10.56 1.88 -0.25
CA THR A 154 11.25 1.99 1.05
C THR A 154 12.35 0.92 1.18
N ALA A 155 12.05 -0.33 0.81
CA ALA A 155 13.02 -1.42 0.82
C ALA A 155 14.20 -1.15 -0.13
N ALA A 156 13.90 -0.71 -1.37
CA ALA A 156 14.90 -0.39 -2.37
C ALA A 156 15.83 0.76 -1.97
N GLN A 157 15.29 1.79 -1.32
CA GLN A 157 16.07 2.92 -0.77
C GLN A 157 17.04 2.47 0.33
N LEU A 158 16.55 1.63 1.25
CA LEU A 158 17.33 1.18 2.41
C LEU A 158 18.28 0.01 2.09
N ARG A 159 18.07 -0.65 0.97
CA ARG A 159 18.88 -1.79 0.49
C ARG A 159 19.25 -1.60 -0.99
N PRO A 160 20.09 -0.62 -1.32
CA PRO A 160 20.43 -0.27 -2.71
C PRO A 160 21.12 -1.42 -3.47
N GLY A 161 21.71 -2.39 -2.75
CA GLY A 161 22.31 -3.59 -3.34
C GLY A 161 21.36 -4.77 -3.54
N ALA A 162 20.09 -4.66 -3.10
CA ALA A 162 19.08 -5.69 -3.29
C ALA A 162 18.34 -5.53 -4.62
N GLU A 163 17.93 -6.65 -5.22
CA GLU A 163 16.86 -6.66 -6.22
C GLU A 163 15.52 -6.64 -5.50
N VAL A 164 14.71 -5.62 -5.75
CA VAL A 164 13.37 -5.49 -5.16
C VAL A 164 12.32 -5.72 -6.24
N MET A 165 11.36 -6.60 -5.96
CA MET A 165 10.24 -6.89 -6.83
C MET A 165 8.95 -6.34 -6.22
N ALA A 166 8.30 -5.41 -6.92
CA ALA A 166 6.99 -4.88 -6.58
C ALA A 166 5.92 -5.65 -7.37
N LEU A 167 5.09 -6.40 -6.68
CA LEU A 167 4.15 -7.35 -7.28
C LEU A 167 2.71 -6.97 -6.95
N ASP A 168 1.86 -6.97 -7.95
CA ASP A 168 0.42 -6.70 -7.79
C ASP A 168 -0.36 -7.36 -8.93
N ILE A 169 -1.63 -7.69 -8.69
CA ILE A 169 -2.56 -8.14 -9.74
C ILE A 169 -3.20 -6.97 -10.48
N ASN A 170 -3.18 -5.76 -9.90
CA ASN A 170 -3.80 -4.57 -10.43
C ASN A 170 -2.83 -3.82 -11.36
N PRO A 171 -3.09 -3.75 -12.68
CA PRO A 171 -2.21 -3.04 -13.61
C PRO A 171 -2.03 -1.54 -13.29
N ARG A 172 -3.08 -0.90 -12.72
CA ARG A 172 -3.01 0.50 -12.30
C ARG A 172 -2.03 0.69 -11.12
N ALA A 173 -2.02 -0.23 -10.16
CA ALA A 173 -1.06 -0.24 -9.06
C ALA A 173 0.37 -0.34 -9.58
N LEU A 174 0.62 -1.26 -10.51
CA LEU A 174 1.93 -1.45 -11.13
C LEU A 174 2.40 -0.18 -11.87
N ALA A 175 1.52 0.46 -12.65
CA ALA A 175 1.83 1.69 -13.36
C ALA A 175 2.18 2.84 -12.39
N LEU A 176 1.38 3.02 -11.32
CA LEU A 176 1.63 4.06 -10.32
C LEU A 176 2.91 3.77 -9.51
N THR A 177 3.18 2.49 -9.17
CA THR A 177 4.44 2.09 -8.53
C THR A 177 5.65 2.43 -9.39
N ALA A 178 5.58 2.19 -10.71
CA ALA A 178 6.67 2.54 -11.63
C ALA A 178 6.93 4.06 -11.67
N VAL A 179 5.87 4.89 -11.70
CA VAL A 179 5.97 6.36 -11.63
C VAL A 179 6.59 6.79 -10.31
N ASN A 180 6.11 6.26 -9.18
CA ASN A 180 6.59 6.61 -7.85
C ASN A 180 8.05 6.21 -7.62
N ALA A 181 8.46 5.03 -8.10
CA ALA A 181 9.85 4.58 -8.05
C ALA A 181 10.78 5.49 -8.86
N ARG A 182 10.34 5.90 -10.07
CA ARG A 182 11.11 6.84 -10.90
C ARG A 182 11.22 8.22 -10.24
N LEU A 183 10.13 8.73 -9.69
CA LEU A 183 10.10 10.01 -8.97
C LEU A 183 11.01 9.98 -7.73
N ALA A 184 11.13 8.81 -7.08
CA ALA A 184 12.03 8.58 -5.96
C ALA A 184 13.49 8.31 -6.36
N GLY A 185 13.80 8.20 -7.67
CA GLY A 185 15.15 7.90 -8.17
C GLY A 185 15.59 6.45 -7.91
N ILE A 186 14.66 5.50 -7.86
CA ILE A 186 14.91 4.08 -7.59
C ILE A 186 15.14 3.33 -8.90
N TYR A 187 16.22 2.54 -8.97
CA TYR A 187 16.63 1.78 -10.17
C TYR A 187 16.80 0.27 -9.90
N ASN A 188 16.85 -0.14 -8.64
CA ASN A 188 16.97 -1.54 -8.21
C ASN A 188 15.59 -2.17 -7.88
N LEU A 189 14.50 -1.62 -8.43
CA LEU A 189 13.16 -2.10 -8.28
C LEU A 189 12.58 -2.51 -9.64
N ARG A 190 12.01 -3.72 -9.69
CA ARG A 190 11.22 -4.21 -10.83
C ARG A 190 9.75 -4.30 -10.45
N VAL A 191 8.90 -3.90 -11.38
CA VAL A 191 7.44 -3.98 -11.23
C VAL A 191 6.91 -5.09 -12.11
N GLN A 192 6.15 -6.03 -11.55
CA GLN A 192 5.65 -7.19 -12.30
C GLN A 192 4.25 -7.59 -11.83
N SER A 193 3.40 -7.98 -12.79
CA SER A 193 2.11 -8.59 -12.48
C SER A 193 2.32 -10.00 -11.93
N SER A 194 1.72 -10.29 -10.77
CA SER A 194 1.73 -11.62 -10.17
C SER A 194 0.59 -11.77 -9.17
N ASP A 195 -0.06 -12.93 -9.18
CA ASP A 195 -0.93 -13.36 -8.09
C ASP A 195 -0.04 -14.01 -7.01
N LEU A 196 0.17 -13.28 -5.93
CA LEU A 196 1.19 -13.60 -4.92
C LEU A 196 2.59 -13.70 -5.57
N LEU A 197 3.22 -14.88 -5.50
CA LEU A 197 4.52 -15.19 -6.13
C LEU A 197 4.43 -16.25 -7.24
N ARG A 198 3.24 -16.47 -7.82
CA ARG A 198 3.04 -17.54 -8.82
C ARG A 198 3.79 -17.31 -10.13
N ASP A 199 3.94 -16.04 -10.51
CA ASP A 199 4.58 -15.64 -11.78
C ASP A 199 6.05 -15.23 -11.59
N VAL A 200 6.64 -15.55 -10.44
CA VAL A 200 8.02 -15.21 -10.07
C VAL A 200 8.75 -16.43 -9.55
N ASP A 201 9.93 -16.71 -10.09
CA ASP A 201 10.73 -17.85 -9.69
C ASP A 201 11.66 -17.56 -8.50
N GLY A 202 12.11 -18.63 -7.85
CA GLY A 202 13.14 -18.64 -6.82
C GLY A 202 12.63 -18.25 -5.43
N GLN A 203 13.57 -18.09 -4.50
CA GLN A 203 13.36 -17.76 -3.11
C GLN A 203 13.73 -16.31 -2.82
N PHE A 204 13.26 -15.79 -1.70
CA PHE A 204 13.47 -14.41 -1.27
C PHE A 204 14.12 -14.36 0.11
N ASP A 205 15.06 -13.43 0.30
CA ASP A 205 15.63 -13.13 1.62
C ASP A 205 14.61 -12.34 2.48
N MET A 206 13.72 -11.62 1.82
CA MET A 206 12.64 -10.91 2.51
C MET A 206 11.38 -10.85 1.64
N ILE A 207 10.25 -11.13 2.26
CA ILE A 207 8.92 -10.90 1.70
C ILE A 207 8.24 -9.87 2.60
N ILE A 208 7.69 -8.82 2.00
CA ILE A 208 6.92 -7.81 2.72
C ILE A 208 5.51 -7.75 2.12
N ALA A 209 4.53 -7.42 2.95
CA ALA A 209 3.17 -7.25 2.48
C ALA A 209 2.33 -6.36 3.41
N ASN A 210 1.45 -5.56 2.80
CA ASN A 210 0.36 -4.86 3.46
C ASN A 210 -0.91 -5.09 2.62
N PRO A 211 -1.47 -6.31 2.67
CA PRO A 211 -2.62 -6.68 1.85
C PRO A 211 -3.90 -5.99 2.30
N PRO A 212 -4.92 -5.92 1.44
CA PRO A 212 -6.28 -5.61 1.87
C PRO A 212 -6.77 -6.66 2.87
N TYR A 213 -7.50 -6.21 3.89
CA TYR A 213 -7.96 -7.05 4.99
C TYR A 213 -9.42 -6.79 5.41
N MET A 214 -10.14 -5.96 4.65
CA MET A 214 -11.56 -5.71 4.91
C MET A 214 -12.45 -6.71 4.19
N LEU A 215 -13.64 -6.94 4.73
CA LEU A 215 -14.73 -7.58 4.00
C LEU A 215 -15.45 -6.52 3.17
N ASP A 216 -15.19 -6.51 1.87
CA ASP A 216 -15.81 -5.57 0.95
C ASP A 216 -16.86 -6.27 0.07
N PRO A 217 -18.16 -5.93 0.19
CA PRO A 217 -19.21 -6.54 -0.63
C PRO A 217 -19.02 -6.32 -2.13
N GLN A 218 -18.31 -5.25 -2.52
CA GLN A 218 -18.01 -4.93 -3.93
C GLN A 218 -16.74 -5.62 -4.42
N GLN A 219 -16.02 -6.36 -3.56
CA GLN A 219 -14.79 -7.10 -3.87
C GLN A 219 -13.71 -6.24 -4.55
N ARG A 220 -13.61 -4.96 -4.15
CA ARG A 220 -12.57 -4.07 -4.68
C ARG A 220 -11.18 -4.59 -4.31
N THR A 221 -10.28 -4.66 -5.29
CA THR A 221 -8.96 -5.31 -5.14
C THR A 221 -8.09 -4.71 -4.03
N TYR A 222 -8.18 -3.41 -3.79
CA TYR A 222 -7.42 -2.73 -2.76
C TYR A 222 -7.99 -2.86 -1.35
N ARG A 223 -9.18 -3.46 -1.18
CA ARG A 223 -9.91 -3.48 0.09
C ARG A 223 -10.32 -4.88 0.54
N HIS A 224 -10.69 -5.77 -0.39
CA HIS A 224 -11.23 -7.08 -0.07
C HIS A 224 -10.14 -8.08 0.27
N GLY A 225 -10.05 -8.46 1.57
CA GLY A 225 -9.09 -9.45 2.07
C GLY A 225 -9.55 -10.90 1.89
N GLY A 226 -10.81 -11.12 1.62
CA GLY A 226 -11.40 -12.47 1.45
C GLY A 226 -11.45 -13.30 2.75
N GLY A 227 -11.93 -14.52 2.62
CA GLY A 227 -12.01 -15.46 3.74
C GLY A 227 -12.92 -15.00 4.88
N LYS A 228 -12.78 -15.64 6.04
CA LYS A 228 -13.51 -15.25 7.25
C LYS A 228 -12.90 -13.97 7.82
N HIS A 229 -13.74 -12.97 8.07
CA HIS A 229 -13.34 -11.66 8.65
C HIS A 229 -12.22 -10.91 7.89
N GLY A 230 -12.02 -11.18 6.57
CA GLY A 230 -11.04 -10.46 5.75
C GLY A 230 -9.60 -11.01 5.82
N ALA A 231 -9.34 -12.08 6.56
CA ALA A 231 -7.99 -12.61 6.79
C ALA A 231 -7.46 -13.52 5.65
N GLY A 232 -8.27 -13.83 4.63
CA GLY A 232 -7.93 -14.85 3.62
C GLY A 232 -6.64 -14.57 2.87
N LEU A 233 -6.44 -13.32 2.40
CA LEU A 233 -5.24 -12.96 1.65
C LEU A 233 -4.00 -12.91 2.56
N SER A 234 -4.14 -12.46 3.81
CA SER A 234 -3.04 -12.49 4.79
C SER A 234 -2.55 -13.90 5.06
N LEU A 235 -3.46 -14.88 5.18
CA LEU A 235 -3.11 -16.30 5.32
C LEU A 235 -2.46 -16.86 4.04
N ALA A 236 -2.98 -16.53 2.86
CA ALA A 236 -2.37 -16.96 1.59
C ALA A 236 -0.95 -16.40 1.40
N ILE A 237 -0.68 -15.17 1.85
CA ILE A 237 0.66 -14.58 1.86
C ILE A 237 1.56 -15.31 2.86
N PHE A 238 1.06 -15.62 4.04
CA PHE A 238 1.77 -16.40 5.05
C PHE A 238 2.18 -17.77 4.51
N ASP A 239 1.26 -18.53 3.91
CA ASP A 239 1.54 -19.84 3.31
C ASP A 239 2.55 -19.74 2.17
N THR A 240 2.39 -18.74 1.29
CA THR A 240 3.34 -18.45 0.20
C THR A 240 4.74 -18.13 0.75
N ALA A 241 4.84 -17.38 1.84
CA ALA A 241 6.12 -17.06 2.44
C ALA A 241 6.79 -18.30 3.04
N MET A 242 6.06 -19.21 3.66
CA MET A 242 6.62 -20.48 4.16
C MET A 242 7.27 -21.32 3.05
N GLU A 243 6.75 -21.26 1.83
CA GLU A 243 7.29 -21.98 0.66
C GLU A 243 8.44 -21.25 -0.03
N ARG A 244 8.44 -19.91 0.02
CA ARG A 244 9.27 -19.07 -0.86
C ARG A 244 10.37 -18.28 -0.14
N LEU A 245 10.44 -18.35 1.19
CA LEU A 245 11.56 -17.78 1.93
C LEU A 245 12.82 -18.62 1.75
N ALA A 246 13.95 -17.96 1.48
CA ALA A 246 15.26 -18.55 1.51
C ALA A 246 15.64 -18.93 2.96
N PRO A 247 16.62 -19.85 3.16
CA PRO A 247 17.17 -20.10 4.49
C PRO A 247 17.65 -18.81 5.15
N GLY A 248 17.11 -18.52 6.34
CA GLY A 248 17.33 -17.26 7.05
C GLY A 248 16.43 -16.11 6.58
N GLY A 249 15.61 -16.31 5.55
CA GLY A 249 14.70 -15.28 5.01
C GLY A 249 13.58 -14.91 5.99
N THR A 250 12.99 -13.73 5.80
CA THR A 250 11.96 -13.17 6.69
C THR A 250 10.74 -12.68 5.95
N LEU A 251 9.55 -13.05 6.40
CA LEU A 251 8.29 -12.37 6.10
C LEU A 251 8.07 -11.24 7.11
N LEU A 252 7.71 -10.06 6.62
CA LEU A 252 7.15 -8.96 7.39
C LEU A 252 5.77 -8.63 6.83
N LEU A 253 4.72 -9.08 7.51
CA LEU A 253 3.32 -8.88 7.15
C LEU A 253 2.70 -7.88 8.12
N TYR A 254 2.18 -6.77 7.58
CA TYR A 254 1.29 -5.84 8.27
C TYR A 254 -0.14 -6.06 7.77
N THR A 255 -1.11 -6.21 8.65
CA THR A 255 -2.50 -6.40 8.24
C THR A 255 -3.46 -5.94 9.34
N GLY A 256 -4.76 -5.86 9.00
CA GLY A 256 -5.81 -5.69 9.99
C GLY A 256 -6.50 -7.01 10.30
N VAL A 257 -7.03 -7.11 11.50
CA VAL A 257 -7.78 -8.27 11.99
C VAL A 257 -8.99 -7.85 12.79
N ALA A 258 -10.14 -8.47 12.54
CA ALA A 258 -11.32 -8.32 13.39
C ALA A 258 -11.18 -9.22 14.62
N ILE A 259 -11.23 -8.61 15.80
CA ILE A 259 -11.23 -9.32 17.08
C ILE A 259 -12.66 -9.72 17.41
N VAL A 260 -12.87 -10.99 17.71
CA VAL A 260 -14.18 -11.60 17.95
C VAL A 260 -14.12 -12.38 19.27
N ASP A 261 -15.00 -12.07 20.21
CA ASP A 261 -15.03 -12.68 21.55
C ASP A 261 -13.67 -12.60 22.29
N GLY A 262 -12.95 -11.48 22.11
CA GLY A 262 -11.62 -11.28 22.68
C GLY A 262 -10.48 -12.04 21.99
N GLU A 263 -10.77 -12.83 20.95
CA GLU A 263 -9.82 -13.68 20.24
C GLU A 263 -9.39 -13.06 18.90
N ASP A 264 -8.14 -13.32 18.52
CA ASP A 264 -7.58 -12.99 17.20
C ASP A 264 -7.62 -14.22 16.29
N PRO A 265 -8.54 -14.27 15.31
CA PRO A 265 -8.67 -15.44 14.42
C PRO A 265 -7.46 -15.66 13.51
N LEU A 266 -6.74 -14.58 13.13
CA LEU A 266 -5.54 -14.69 12.29
C LEU A 266 -4.38 -15.29 13.09
N LEU A 267 -4.15 -14.80 14.31
CA LEU A 267 -3.13 -15.37 15.21
C LEU A 267 -3.38 -16.83 15.51
N ASN A 268 -4.65 -17.21 15.77
CA ASN A 268 -5.04 -18.60 16.02
C ASN A 268 -4.75 -19.50 14.81
N ALA A 269 -5.05 -19.04 13.59
CA ALA A 269 -4.75 -19.78 12.37
C ALA A 269 -3.23 -19.93 12.14
N ILE A 270 -2.44 -18.87 12.35
CA ILE A 270 -0.98 -18.89 12.24
C ILE A 270 -0.38 -19.89 13.24
N ARG A 271 -0.81 -19.86 14.50
CA ARG A 271 -0.34 -20.80 15.55
C ARG A 271 -0.60 -22.25 15.17
N LEU A 272 -1.80 -22.55 14.63
CA LEU A 272 -2.15 -23.89 14.17
C LEU A 272 -1.27 -24.35 13.01
N SER A 273 -0.98 -23.47 12.04
CA SER A 273 -0.13 -23.79 10.89
C SER A 273 1.34 -23.97 11.26
N LEU A 274 1.86 -23.20 12.19
CA LEU A 274 3.25 -23.29 12.62
C LEU A 274 3.49 -24.52 13.52
N GLY A 275 2.56 -24.87 14.40
CA GLY A 275 2.75 -25.98 15.35
C GLY A 275 4.11 -25.91 16.05
N ASP A 276 4.76 -27.08 16.24
CA ASP A 276 6.11 -27.21 16.81
C ASP A 276 7.18 -27.17 15.72
N THR A 277 7.01 -26.34 14.69
CA THR A 277 7.98 -26.20 13.59
C THR A 277 9.15 -25.31 14.00
N GLY A 278 10.29 -25.45 13.28
CA GLY A 278 11.51 -24.64 13.55
C GLY A 278 11.46 -23.22 12.98
N TRP A 279 10.30 -22.58 12.93
CA TRP A 279 10.14 -21.19 12.56
C TRP A 279 10.34 -20.27 13.78
N ASP A 280 11.10 -19.21 13.61
CA ASP A 280 11.17 -18.10 14.57
C ASP A 280 10.15 -17.05 14.15
N TRP A 281 9.23 -16.67 15.03
CA TRP A 281 8.18 -15.74 14.72
C TRP A 281 7.81 -14.85 15.90
N ASP A 282 7.32 -13.66 15.56
CA ASP A 282 6.80 -12.68 16.50
C ASP A 282 5.52 -12.08 15.92
N TYR A 283 4.52 -11.89 16.77
CA TYR A 283 3.23 -11.32 16.39
C TYR A 283 2.87 -10.21 17.36
N GLN A 284 2.67 -9.02 16.82
CA GLN A 284 2.46 -7.82 17.61
C GLN A 284 1.20 -7.08 17.16
N GLU A 285 0.34 -6.72 18.12
CA GLU A 285 -0.72 -5.73 17.90
C GLU A 285 -0.09 -4.34 17.92
N ILE A 286 -0.21 -3.60 16.80
CA ILE A 286 0.39 -2.28 16.58
C ILE A 286 -0.58 -1.16 16.96
N ASP A 287 -1.84 -1.34 16.61
CA ASP A 287 -2.91 -0.38 16.89
C ASP A 287 -4.17 -1.19 17.27
N PRO A 288 -4.71 -1.00 18.49
CA PRO A 288 -5.81 -1.82 18.96
C PRO A 288 -7.15 -1.52 18.30
N ASP A 289 -7.32 -0.33 17.70
CA ASP A 289 -8.61 0.10 17.16
C ASP A 289 -8.44 0.99 15.92
N VAL A 290 -8.77 0.45 14.77
CA VAL A 290 -8.75 1.15 13.48
C VAL A 290 -10.06 0.90 12.73
N PHE A 291 -10.48 1.87 11.90
CA PHE A 291 -11.69 1.74 11.07
C PHE A 291 -12.96 1.40 11.86
N GLY A 292 -13.17 2.01 13.03
CA GLY A 292 -14.35 1.78 13.86
C GLY A 292 -15.68 1.94 13.12
N GLU A 293 -15.72 2.76 12.04
CA GLU A 293 -16.89 2.91 11.15
C GLU A 293 -17.24 1.63 10.38
N GLU A 294 -16.31 0.67 10.24
CA GLU A 294 -16.60 -0.62 9.60
C GLU A 294 -17.45 -1.53 10.47
N LEU A 295 -17.42 -1.35 11.80
CA LEU A 295 -18.22 -2.14 12.74
C LEU A 295 -19.73 -1.88 12.60
N GLU A 296 -20.14 -0.79 11.95
CA GLU A 296 -21.54 -0.52 11.62
C GLU A 296 -22.09 -1.43 10.52
N LYS A 297 -21.21 -2.20 9.85
CA LYS A 297 -21.55 -3.05 8.70
C LYS A 297 -21.91 -4.48 9.15
N PRO A 298 -22.94 -5.12 8.56
CA PRO A 298 -23.42 -6.44 8.99
C PRO A 298 -22.35 -7.54 9.00
N GLN A 299 -21.32 -7.45 8.15
CA GLN A 299 -20.24 -8.44 8.08
C GLN A 299 -19.30 -8.39 9.30
N TYR A 300 -19.41 -7.38 10.15
CA TYR A 300 -18.64 -7.19 11.37
C TYR A 300 -19.49 -7.20 12.65
N ASP A 301 -20.73 -7.67 12.58
CA ASP A 301 -21.68 -7.70 13.72
C ASP A 301 -21.19 -8.49 14.96
N GLN A 302 -20.23 -9.41 14.74
CA GLN A 302 -19.58 -10.19 15.80
C GLN A 302 -18.22 -9.61 16.22
N ALA A 303 -17.72 -8.61 15.53
CA ALA A 303 -16.41 -8.03 15.84
C ALA A 303 -16.53 -6.96 16.93
N GLU A 304 -15.65 -7.02 17.93
CA GLU A 304 -15.56 -6.03 19.00
C GLU A 304 -14.75 -4.80 18.58
N ARG A 305 -13.73 -5.04 17.76
CA ARG A 305 -12.82 -4.03 17.21
C ARG A 305 -12.06 -4.56 16.01
N ILE A 306 -11.43 -3.69 15.24
CA ILE A 306 -10.48 -4.06 14.19
C ILE A 306 -9.11 -3.55 14.64
N ALA A 307 -8.16 -4.47 14.83
CA ALA A 307 -6.80 -4.15 15.21
C ALA A 307 -5.87 -4.18 13.99
N CYS A 308 -4.81 -3.38 14.01
CA CYS A 308 -3.67 -3.55 13.12
C CYS A 308 -2.59 -4.38 13.79
N VAL A 309 -2.09 -5.37 13.07
CA VAL A 309 -1.11 -6.33 13.58
C VAL A 309 0.09 -6.45 12.64
N ALA A 310 1.22 -6.87 13.19
CA ALA A 310 2.40 -7.26 12.43
C ALA A 310 2.81 -8.68 12.76
N LEU A 311 3.10 -9.47 11.74
CA LEU A 311 3.77 -10.76 11.84
C LEU A 311 5.18 -10.64 11.25
N ARG A 312 6.18 -11.00 12.05
CA ARG A 312 7.52 -11.35 11.58
C ARG A 312 7.67 -12.86 11.64
N LEU A 313 7.98 -13.48 10.52
CA LEU A 313 8.24 -14.92 10.44
C LEU A 313 9.59 -15.13 9.77
N SER A 314 10.50 -15.87 10.40
CA SER A 314 11.84 -16.14 9.87
C SER A 314 12.10 -17.62 9.76
N TYR A 315 12.63 -18.05 8.60
CA TYR A 315 12.99 -19.43 8.37
C TYR A 315 14.38 -19.73 8.92
N GLN A 316 14.46 -20.58 9.94
CA GLN A 316 15.71 -20.97 10.60
C GLN A 316 15.95 -22.48 10.45
N PRO A 317 16.64 -22.93 9.38
CA PRO A 317 16.81 -24.37 9.11
C PRO A 317 17.56 -25.13 10.20
N ASN A 318 18.32 -24.45 11.05
CA ASN A 318 19.18 -25.06 12.08
C ASN A 318 18.50 -25.22 13.46
N LEU A 319 17.26 -24.78 13.67
CA LEU A 319 16.57 -24.96 14.96
C LEU A 319 16.02 -26.37 15.18
N ARG A 320 16.02 -27.23 14.13
CA ARG A 320 15.55 -28.64 14.24
C ARG A 320 16.56 -29.62 14.88
N GLN A 321 17.75 -29.16 15.31
CA GLN A 321 18.83 -30.04 15.85
C GLN A 321 19.18 -29.74 17.31
N ARG A 322 18.29 -29.17 18.10
CA ARG A 322 18.54 -29.04 19.54
C ARG A 322 17.42 -29.62 20.38
#